data_a61c94cf5b890e8d96f97c3fd59bd274
#
_entry.id   a61c94cf5b890e8d96f97c3fd59bd274
#
_cell.length_a   1.000
_cell.length_b   1.000
_cell.length_c   1.000
_cell.angle_alpha   90.00
_cell.angle_beta   90.00
_cell.angle_gamma   90.00
#
_symmetry.space_group_name_H-M   'P 1'
#
loop_
_entity.id
_entity.type
_entity.pdbx_description
1 polymer ?
#
loop_
_entity_poly.entity_id
_entity_poly.type
_entity_poly.pdbx_seq_one_letter_code
_entity_poly.pdbx_strand_id
1 'polypeptide(L)'
;MKIGVFGSECKEDKLPVIKGLFNKLNALKSAIYIQSSYFDFLKEEFNYCPEKSDVVDNDVSGLDIVLSVGGDGTFLRTAVQIDKHNIPILGINTGRLGFLADIGSNQIDETLEELFRGDYKIEERTLLRISSENHAFGGFNYALNEIAILKRDTSSMITIHTLLNDEYLTSYQADGLVVATPTGSTAYSMSVNGPILLPQNRNFILSPVAPHSLNVRPIVIPDDYVITLNVESRTNSFLVSLDGRSEDMPVGISLKISKANFATRVIKRFNHTFYQTLREKLMWGADHRS
;
A
#
# COMPACT_ATOMS: atom_id res chain seq x y z
N MET A 1 3.61 -21.90 14.77
CA MET A 1 3.64 -20.85 13.75
C MET A 1 4.28 -19.62 14.35
N LYS A 2 5.25 -19.03 13.66
CA LYS A 2 5.95 -17.80 14.05
C LYS A 2 5.23 -16.60 13.42
N ILE A 3 4.62 -15.76 14.26
CA ILE A 3 3.78 -14.66 13.80
C ILE A 3 4.42 -13.34 14.17
N GLY A 4 4.70 -12.51 13.16
CA GLY A 4 5.06 -11.11 13.35
C GLY A 4 3.80 -10.27 13.63
N VAL A 5 3.86 -9.35 14.58
CA VAL A 5 2.78 -8.38 14.85
C VAL A 5 3.36 -6.97 14.66
N PHE A 6 2.97 -6.33 13.57
CA PHE A 6 3.43 -5.01 13.16
C PHE A 6 2.26 -4.04 13.25
N GLY A 7 2.48 -2.91 13.89
CA GLY A 7 1.41 -1.96 14.14
C GLY A 7 1.82 -0.50 13.96
N SER A 8 0.92 0.38 14.27
CA SER A 8 1.16 1.82 14.31
C SER A 8 0.47 2.44 15.50
N GLU A 9 0.83 3.66 15.80
CA GLU A 9 0.16 4.50 16.81
C GLU A 9 -1.36 4.45 16.62
N CYS A 10 -2.06 4.36 17.73
CA CYS A 10 -3.52 4.32 17.75
C CYS A 10 -4.05 5.00 19.03
N LYS A 11 -5.35 5.27 19.05
CA LYS A 11 -6.02 5.82 20.23
C LYS A 11 -6.26 4.73 21.27
N GLU A 12 -6.41 5.15 22.53
CA GLU A 12 -6.64 4.26 23.69
C GLU A 12 -7.87 3.36 23.53
N ASP A 13 -8.91 3.83 22.82
CA ASP A 13 -10.12 3.05 22.55
C ASP A 13 -9.87 1.76 21.73
N LYS A 14 -8.68 1.63 21.12
CA LYS A 14 -8.25 0.42 20.37
C LYS A 14 -7.50 -0.60 21.23
N LEU A 15 -7.05 -0.21 22.41
CA LEU A 15 -6.28 -1.08 23.30
C LEU A 15 -6.99 -2.40 23.66
N PRO A 16 -8.32 -2.42 23.93
CA PRO A 16 -9.03 -3.69 24.20
C PRO A 16 -8.94 -4.68 23.03
N VAL A 17 -9.04 -4.20 21.79
CA VAL A 17 -8.92 -5.02 20.57
C VAL A 17 -7.51 -5.60 20.45
N ILE A 18 -6.48 -4.77 20.69
CA ILE A 18 -5.08 -5.18 20.66
C ILE A 18 -4.79 -6.24 21.74
N LYS A 19 -5.26 -6.03 22.96
CA LYS A 19 -5.13 -7.02 24.03
C LYS A 19 -5.83 -8.34 23.69
N GLY A 20 -7.02 -8.27 23.10
CA GLY A 20 -7.76 -9.44 22.62
C GLY A 20 -6.96 -10.23 21.57
N LEU A 21 -6.35 -9.54 20.61
CA LEU A 21 -5.50 -10.16 19.59
C LEU A 21 -4.34 -10.94 20.22
N PHE A 22 -3.55 -10.33 21.12
CA PHE A 22 -2.43 -11.01 21.77
C PHE A 22 -2.88 -12.18 22.65
N ASN A 23 -3.99 -12.04 23.38
CA ASN A 23 -4.57 -13.13 24.18
C ASN A 23 -4.96 -14.31 23.27
N LYS A 24 -5.59 -14.05 22.12
CA LYS A 24 -5.97 -15.10 21.17
C LYS A 24 -4.75 -15.79 20.58
N LEU A 25 -3.71 -15.05 20.19
CA LEU A 25 -2.45 -15.59 19.68
C LEU A 25 -1.76 -16.49 20.72
N ASN A 26 -1.77 -16.09 22.00
CA ASN A 26 -1.23 -16.88 23.10
C ASN A 26 -2.05 -18.17 23.33
N ALA A 27 -3.40 -18.08 23.27
CA ALA A 27 -4.28 -19.25 23.38
C ALA A 27 -4.05 -20.27 22.25
N LEU A 28 -3.72 -19.79 21.04
CA LEU A 28 -3.36 -20.60 19.87
C LEU A 28 -1.91 -21.11 19.91
N LYS A 29 -1.15 -20.82 20.98
CA LYS A 29 0.26 -21.24 21.18
C LYS A 29 1.19 -20.83 20.06
N SER A 30 1.01 -19.64 19.51
CA SER A 30 1.94 -19.04 18.52
C SER A 30 3.22 -18.54 19.18
N ALA A 31 4.34 -18.59 18.44
CA ALA A 31 5.51 -17.79 18.78
C ALA A 31 5.29 -16.37 18.22
N ILE A 32 5.17 -15.39 19.11
CA ILE A 32 4.81 -14.02 18.77
C ILE A 32 6.08 -13.17 18.71
N TYR A 33 6.25 -12.46 17.58
CA TYR A 33 7.33 -11.51 17.34
C TYR A 33 6.71 -10.13 17.11
N ILE A 34 6.92 -9.19 18.01
CA ILE A 34 6.36 -7.84 17.90
C ILE A 34 7.41 -6.87 17.35
N GLN A 35 7.04 -6.04 16.39
CA GLN A 35 7.89 -4.98 15.87
C GLN A 35 8.32 -4.02 16.99
N SER A 36 9.62 -3.69 17.09
CA SER A 36 10.17 -2.88 18.19
C SER A 36 9.45 -1.55 18.36
N SER A 37 9.27 -0.78 17.29
CA SER A 37 8.59 0.52 17.39
C SER A 37 7.13 0.40 17.83
N TYR A 38 6.45 -0.70 17.49
CA TYR A 38 5.08 -0.94 17.96
C TYR A 38 5.06 -1.40 19.41
N PHE A 39 6.03 -2.20 19.83
CA PHE A 39 6.18 -2.59 21.24
C PHE A 39 6.45 -1.37 22.14
N ASP A 40 7.38 -0.50 21.73
CA ASP A 40 7.72 0.72 22.46
C ASP A 40 6.50 1.63 22.58
N PHE A 41 5.77 1.84 21.50
CA PHE A 41 4.50 2.61 21.53
C PHE A 41 3.48 2.03 22.53
N LEU A 42 3.24 0.72 22.52
CA LEU A 42 2.28 0.09 23.44
C LEU A 42 2.72 0.22 24.91
N LYS A 43 4.02 0.13 25.14
CA LYS A 43 4.61 0.25 26.49
C LYS A 43 4.57 1.69 27.00
N GLU A 44 4.95 2.67 26.16
CA GLU A 44 5.07 4.08 26.57
C GLU A 44 3.70 4.72 26.72
N GLU A 45 2.81 4.56 25.74
CA GLU A 45 1.51 5.22 25.73
C GLU A 45 0.45 4.51 26.58
N PHE A 46 0.49 3.18 26.67
CA PHE A 46 -0.57 2.41 27.33
C PHE A 46 -0.10 1.59 28.53
N ASN A 47 1.19 1.66 28.87
CA ASN A 47 1.80 0.81 29.89
C ASN A 47 1.44 -0.68 29.69
N TYR A 48 1.43 -1.12 28.43
CA TYR A 48 1.04 -2.47 28.03
C TYR A 48 2.21 -3.18 27.35
N CYS A 49 2.64 -4.31 27.97
CA CYS A 49 3.63 -5.21 27.40
C CYS A 49 2.94 -6.53 27.06
N PRO A 50 2.82 -6.91 25.78
CA PRO A 50 2.25 -8.21 25.42
C PRO A 50 3.05 -9.36 26.01
N GLU A 51 2.37 -10.28 26.69
CA GLU A 51 3.01 -11.44 27.31
C GLU A 51 3.50 -12.43 26.24
N LYS A 52 4.60 -13.14 26.54
CA LYS A 52 5.18 -14.21 25.69
C LYS A 52 5.44 -13.77 24.25
N SER A 53 5.91 -12.54 24.09
CA SER A 53 6.34 -12.00 22.81
C SER A 53 7.82 -11.64 22.83
N ASP A 54 8.51 -11.93 21.74
CA ASP A 54 9.87 -11.47 21.46
C ASP A 54 9.81 -10.19 20.61
N VAL A 55 10.73 -9.26 20.84
CA VAL A 55 10.82 -8.03 20.05
C VAL A 55 11.68 -8.27 18.81
N VAL A 56 11.21 -7.81 17.64
CA VAL A 56 11.95 -7.90 16.37
C VAL A 56 12.10 -6.50 15.76
N ASP A 57 13.30 -6.18 15.30
CA ASP A 57 13.60 -4.93 14.60
C ASP A 57 13.44 -5.09 13.09
N ASN A 58 14.54 -5.34 12.40
CA ASN A 58 14.57 -5.42 10.93
C ASN A 58 14.71 -6.85 10.40
N ASP A 59 15.09 -7.81 11.24
CA ASP A 59 15.20 -9.19 10.82
C ASP A 59 13.85 -9.90 10.93
N VAL A 60 13.13 -9.89 9.83
CA VAL A 60 11.86 -10.61 9.66
C VAL A 60 12.05 -12.04 9.16
N SER A 61 13.31 -12.47 8.94
CA SER A 61 13.61 -13.79 8.41
C SER A 61 13.12 -14.88 9.37
N GLY A 62 12.46 -15.86 8.81
CA GLY A 62 11.92 -16.99 9.59
C GLY A 62 10.56 -16.74 10.23
N LEU A 63 9.88 -15.62 9.99
CA LEU A 63 8.46 -15.46 10.28
C LEU A 63 7.63 -16.22 9.24
N ASP A 64 6.59 -16.92 9.70
CA ASP A 64 5.67 -17.61 8.80
C ASP A 64 4.64 -16.63 8.19
N ILE A 65 4.15 -15.70 9.00
CA ILE A 65 3.10 -14.75 8.66
C ILE A 65 3.33 -13.45 9.44
N VAL A 66 2.92 -12.31 8.86
CA VAL A 66 2.86 -11.04 9.58
C VAL A 66 1.42 -10.52 9.65
N LEU A 67 0.99 -10.14 10.84
CA LEU A 67 -0.24 -9.40 11.11
C LEU A 67 0.07 -7.91 11.09
N SER A 68 -0.54 -7.18 10.17
CA SER A 68 -0.49 -5.71 10.12
C SER A 68 -1.69 -5.13 10.87
N VAL A 69 -1.44 -4.54 12.05
CA VAL A 69 -2.48 -4.07 12.99
C VAL A 69 -2.63 -2.55 12.86
N GLY A 70 -3.71 -2.11 12.22
CA GLY A 70 -3.96 -0.70 11.94
C GLY A 70 -4.85 -0.49 10.71
N GLY A 71 -4.57 0.50 9.90
CA GLY A 71 -5.26 0.77 8.62
C GLY A 71 -4.39 0.40 7.41
N ASP A 72 -4.87 0.79 6.20
CA ASP A 72 -4.15 0.56 4.95
C ASP A 72 -2.73 1.19 4.97
N GLY A 73 -2.55 2.37 5.58
CA GLY A 73 -1.23 2.99 5.73
C GLY A 73 -0.27 2.16 6.60
N THR A 74 -0.77 1.47 7.64
CA THR A 74 0.04 0.54 8.43
C THR A 74 0.43 -0.67 7.59
N PHE A 75 -0.50 -1.18 6.78
CA PHE A 75 -0.23 -2.28 5.86
C PHE A 75 0.88 -1.93 4.85
N LEU A 76 0.83 -0.73 4.27
CA LEU A 76 1.88 -0.26 3.34
C LEU A 76 3.26 -0.21 4.02
N ARG A 77 3.36 0.31 5.25
CA ARG A 77 4.62 0.30 6.01
C ARG A 77 5.10 -1.12 6.33
N THR A 78 4.19 -2.01 6.69
CA THR A 78 4.49 -3.43 6.91
C THR A 78 5.04 -4.08 5.64
N ALA A 79 4.43 -3.81 4.48
CA ALA A 79 4.90 -4.34 3.20
C ALA A 79 6.33 -3.86 2.85
N VAL A 80 6.66 -2.60 3.16
CA VAL A 80 8.04 -2.07 3.00
C VAL A 80 9.03 -2.81 3.89
N GLN A 81 8.68 -3.10 5.14
CA GLN A 81 9.56 -3.78 6.09
C GLN A 81 9.77 -5.26 5.73
N ILE A 82 8.74 -5.91 5.20
CA ILE A 82 8.85 -7.31 4.74
C ILE A 82 9.67 -7.40 3.45
N ASP A 83 9.62 -6.36 2.61
CA ASP A 83 10.34 -6.28 1.34
C ASP A 83 10.25 -7.59 0.53
N LYS A 84 11.38 -8.17 0.17
CA LYS A 84 11.52 -9.37 -0.68
C LYS A 84 11.44 -10.70 0.08
N HIS A 85 11.20 -10.67 1.39
CA HIS A 85 11.16 -11.89 2.20
C HIS A 85 9.98 -12.81 1.90
N ASN A 86 9.03 -12.36 1.08
CA ASN A 86 7.92 -13.19 0.59
C ASN A 86 6.98 -13.70 1.69
N ILE A 87 6.97 -13.04 2.85
CA ILE A 87 6.14 -13.40 4.00
C ILE A 87 4.72 -12.89 3.78
N PRO A 88 3.68 -13.75 3.91
CA PRO A 88 2.29 -13.31 3.76
C PRO A 88 1.86 -12.35 4.86
N ILE A 89 1.11 -11.31 4.50
CA ILE A 89 0.59 -10.29 5.41
C ILE A 89 -0.92 -10.46 5.53
N LEU A 90 -1.42 -10.48 6.77
CA LEU A 90 -2.85 -10.34 7.10
C LEU A 90 -3.10 -8.94 7.65
N GLY A 91 -3.97 -8.17 6.99
CA GLY A 91 -4.35 -6.83 7.44
C GLY A 91 -5.50 -6.84 8.43
N ILE A 92 -5.25 -6.45 9.68
CA ILE A 92 -6.25 -6.33 10.74
C ILE A 92 -6.55 -4.85 10.95
N ASN A 93 -7.80 -4.47 10.76
CA ASN A 93 -8.24 -3.10 10.91
C ASN A 93 -8.70 -2.83 12.35
N THR A 94 -8.12 -1.80 12.97
CA THR A 94 -8.52 -1.32 14.29
C THR A 94 -9.41 -0.08 14.25
N GLY A 95 -9.75 0.43 13.04
CA GLY A 95 -10.54 1.63 12.85
C GLY A 95 -11.58 1.48 11.74
N ARG A 96 -11.51 2.33 10.69
CA ARG A 96 -12.38 2.23 9.53
C ARG A 96 -11.87 1.17 8.56
N LEU A 97 -12.75 0.31 8.06
CA LEU A 97 -12.43 -0.75 7.11
C LEU A 97 -11.56 -0.25 5.96
N GLY A 98 -10.46 -0.97 5.68
CA GLY A 98 -9.53 -0.71 4.59
C GLY A 98 -9.79 -1.60 3.38
N PHE A 99 -9.03 -1.40 2.30
CA PHE A 99 -8.95 -2.32 1.16
C PHE A 99 -7.84 -3.37 1.33
N LEU A 100 -6.82 -3.02 2.10
CA LEU A 100 -5.69 -3.89 2.46
C LEU A 100 -5.90 -4.50 3.85
N ALA A 101 -6.21 -3.65 4.85
CA ALA A 101 -6.60 -4.06 6.19
C ALA A 101 -8.12 -4.21 6.23
N ASP A 102 -8.61 -5.36 5.80
CA ASP A 102 -10.05 -5.63 5.61
C ASP A 102 -10.65 -6.58 6.64
N ILE A 103 -9.89 -6.99 7.66
CA ILE A 103 -10.41 -7.76 8.80
C ILE A 103 -10.80 -6.80 9.92
N GLY A 104 -12.08 -6.70 10.18
CA GLY A 104 -12.61 -5.88 11.29
C GLY A 104 -12.35 -6.48 12.67
N SER A 105 -12.38 -5.66 13.71
CA SER A 105 -12.11 -6.07 15.10
C SER A 105 -13.01 -7.22 15.59
N ASN A 106 -14.24 -7.27 15.12
CA ASN A 106 -15.21 -8.32 15.45
C ASN A 106 -14.98 -9.66 14.73
N GLN A 107 -14.07 -9.70 13.78
CA GLN A 107 -13.74 -10.89 12.96
C GLN A 107 -12.38 -11.50 13.32
N ILE A 108 -11.62 -10.89 14.24
CA ILE A 108 -10.24 -11.30 14.57
C ILE A 108 -10.19 -12.76 15.04
N ASP A 109 -11.03 -13.13 15.99
CA ASP A 109 -10.99 -14.47 16.59
C ASP A 109 -11.26 -15.58 15.58
N GLU A 110 -12.30 -15.42 14.76
CA GLU A 110 -12.64 -16.34 13.69
C GLU A 110 -11.54 -16.40 12.63
N THR A 111 -11.02 -15.23 12.21
CA THR A 111 -9.95 -15.15 11.20
C THR A 111 -8.68 -15.83 11.67
N LEU A 112 -8.29 -15.68 12.95
CA LEU A 112 -7.12 -16.36 13.49
C LEU A 112 -7.33 -17.87 13.56
N GLU A 113 -8.53 -18.36 13.89
CA GLU A 113 -8.84 -19.78 13.85
C GLU A 113 -8.76 -20.34 12.42
N GLU A 114 -9.31 -19.63 11.42
CA GLU A 114 -9.17 -19.98 10.01
C GLU A 114 -7.68 -20.01 9.59
N LEU A 115 -6.91 -19.01 10.01
CA LEU A 115 -5.47 -18.92 9.73
C LEU A 115 -4.72 -20.15 10.26
N PHE A 116 -4.99 -20.57 11.49
CA PHE A 116 -4.34 -21.74 12.10
C PHE A 116 -4.77 -23.07 11.50
N ARG A 117 -5.99 -23.16 10.93
CA ARG A 117 -6.44 -24.32 10.16
C ARG A 117 -5.92 -24.37 8.73
N GLY A 118 -5.33 -23.26 8.23
CA GLY A 118 -4.94 -23.12 6.84
C GLY A 118 -6.10 -22.76 5.90
N ASP A 119 -7.24 -22.32 6.44
CA ASP A 119 -8.45 -21.97 5.70
C ASP A 119 -8.38 -20.52 5.16
N TYR A 120 -7.39 -20.24 4.33
CA TYR A 120 -7.18 -18.94 3.70
C TYR A 120 -6.56 -19.09 2.31
N LYS A 121 -6.60 -18.03 1.53
CA LYS A 121 -5.89 -17.92 0.26
C LYS A 121 -4.84 -16.82 0.33
N ILE A 122 -3.79 -16.97 -0.47
CA ILE A 122 -2.78 -15.93 -0.67
C ILE A 122 -3.04 -15.28 -2.01
N GLU A 123 -3.19 -13.96 -2.00
CA GLU A 123 -3.27 -13.13 -3.20
C GLU A 123 -1.95 -12.37 -3.38
N GLU A 124 -1.34 -12.51 -4.55
CA GLU A 124 -0.15 -11.74 -4.91
C GLU A 124 -0.55 -10.38 -5.45
N ARG A 125 0.02 -9.32 -4.86
CA ARG A 125 -0.19 -7.93 -5.28
C ARG A 125 1.04 -7.42 -5.98
N THR A 126 0.86 -7.01 -7.23
CA THR A 126 1.90 -6.41 -8.05
C THR A 126 2.38 -5.10 -7.42
N LEU A 127 3.70 -4.84 -7.47
CA LEU A 127 4.30 -3.57 -7.10
C LEU A 127 4.83 -2.85 -8.34
N LEU A 128 4.83 -1.54 -8.28
CA LEU A 128 5.62 -0.67 -9.16
C LEU A 128 7.04 -0.58 -8.62
N ARG A 129 8.00 -0.54 -9.53
CA ARG A 129 9.40 -0.21 -9.25
C ARG A 129 9.76 1.07 -9.99
N ILE A 130 10.43 2.01 -9.30
CA ILE A 130 11.05 3.18 -9.91
C ILE A 130 12.56 3.05 -9.96
N SER A 131 13.16 3.55 -11.03
CA SER A 131 14.61 3.62 -11.22
C SER A 131 14.99 4.83 -12.06
N SER A 132 16.24 5.27 -11.93
CA SER A 132 16.86 6.30 -12.75
C SER A 132 18.35 5.97 -12.92
N GLU A 133 18.94 6.40 -14.03
CA GLU A 133 20.37 6.18 -14.30
C GLU A 133 21.28 7.02 -13.42
N ASN A 134 20.83 8.21 -13.05
CA ASN A 134 21.64 9.24 -12.38
C ASN A 134 21.18 9.55 -10.95
N HIS A 135 20.23 8.76 -10.42
CA HIS A 135 19.71 8.96 -9.07
C HIS A 135 19.39 7.61 -8.42
N ALA A 136 19.93 7.39 -7.24
CA ALA A 136 19.59 6.24 -6.43
C ALA A 136 18.50 6.65 -5.44
N PHE A 137 17.30 6.10 -5.61
CA PHE A 137 16.23 6.27 -4.62
C PHE A 137 16.68 5.67 -3.28
N GLY A 138 16.57 6.44 -2.21
CA GLY A 138 16.94 6.01 -0.87
C GLY A 138 16.05 4.88 -0.36
N GLY A 139 16.63 3.71 -0.05
CA GLY A 139 15.91 2.61 0.57
C GLY A 139 15.00 1.83 -0.39
N PHE A 140 13.71 1.76 -0.06
CA PHE A 140 12.72 0.94 -0.77
C PHE A 140 12.12 1.70 -1.97
N ASN A 141 12.56 1.37 -3.19
CA ASN A 141 12.16 2.01 -4.44
C ASN A 141 10.96 1.34 -5.14
N TYR A 142 10.03 0.82 -4.36
CA TYR A 142 8.82 0.13 -4.81
C TYR A 142 7.57 0.77 -4.21
N ALA A 143 6.44 0.61 -4.88
CA ALA A 143 5.14 1.04 -4.40
C ALA A 143 4.09 -0.05 -4.63
N LEU A 144 3.27 -0.32 -3.61
CA LEU A 144 2.15 -1.26 -3.67
C LEU A 144 0.91 -0.60 -4.28
N ASN A 145 0.66 0.67 -3.94
CA ASN A 145 -0.45 1.43 -4.49
C ASN A 145 -0.03 2.23 -5.73
N GLU A 146 0.80 3.26 -5.55
CA GLU A 146 1.12 4.18 -6.64
C GLU A 146 2.48 4.87 -6.49
N ILE A 147 3.00 5.29 -7.65
CA ILE A 147 4.08 6.26 -7.76
C ILE A 147 3.47 7.53 -8.35
N ALA A 148 3.52 8.63 -7.60
CA ALA A 148 3.02 9.92 -8.01
C ALA A 148 4.18 10.88 -8.32
N ILE A 149 4.14 11.51 -9.50
CA ILE A 149 5.01 12.60 -9.89
C ILE A 149 4.21 13.87 -9.71
N LEU A 150 4.63 14.76 -8.82
CA LEU A 150 3.85 15.92 -8.43
C LEU A 150 4.67 17.21 -8.55
N LYS A 151 4.00 18.31 -8.83
CA LYS A 151 4.62 19.64 -8.72
C LYS A 151 5.00 19.93 -7.27
N ARG A 152 6.09 20.64 -7.09
CA ARG A 152 6.52 21.13 -5.76
C ARG A 152 5.87 22.47 -5.41
N ASP A 153 5.75 23.35 -6.40
CA ASP A 153 5.20 24.68 -6.24
C ASP A 153 3.69 24.69 -6.49
N THR A 154 2.97 25.53 -5.74
CA THR A 154 1.53 25.70 -5.88
C THR A 154 1.14 26.57 -7.09
N SER A 155 2.06 27.38 -7.63
CA SER A 155 1.76 28.43 -8.61
C SER A 155 1.87 27.98 -10.08
N SER A 156 2.58 26.89 -10.38
CA SER A 156 2.81 26.46 -11.76
C SER A 156 2.58 24.97 -11.96
N MET A 157 2.05 24.60 -13.13
CA MET A 157 1.99 23.21 -13.56
C MET A 157 3.38 22.72 -13.97
N ILE A 158 3.54 21.41 -14.00
CA ILE A 158 4.69 20.73 -14.59
C ILE A 158 4.29 20.11 -15.94
N THR A 159 5.28 19.89 -16.80
CA THR A 159 5.12 19.11 -18.02
C THR A 159 5.79 17.77 -17.85
N ILE A 160 5.04 16.69 -18.03
CA ILE A 160 5.55 15.32 -17.87
C ILE A 160 5.50 14.63 -19.25
N HIS A 161 6.65 14.52 -19.91
CA HIS A 161 6.79 13.78 -21.16
C HIS A 161 6.79 12.30 -20.86
N THR A 162 5.82 11.58 -21.40
CA THR A 162 5.56 10.18 -21.10
C THR A 162 5.77 9.30 -22.31
N LEU A 163 6.62 8.27 -22.17
CA LEU A 163 6.80 7.23 -23.17
C LEU A 163 6.37 5.88 -22.58
N LEU A 164 5.83 5.01 -23.41
CA LEU A 164 5.48 3.62 -23.10
C LEU A 164 6.31 2.71 -24.00
N ASN A 165 7.19 1.90 -23.44
CA ASN A 165 8.14 1.06 -24.21
C ASN A 165 8.90 1.87 -25.27
N ASP A 166 9.37 3.05 -24.87
CA ASP A 166 10.09 4.02 -25.71
C ASP A 166 9.25 4.69 -26.82
N GLU A 167 7.96 4.37 -26.94
CA GLU A 167 7.02 5.06 -27.82
C GLU A 167 6.41 6.26 -27.10
N TYR A 168 6.42 7.43 -27.74
CA TYR A 168 5.85 8.66 -27.16
C TYR A 168 4.32 8.56 -27.04
N LEU A 169 3.82 8.65 -25.80
CA LEU A 169 2.38 8.70 -25.52
C LEU A 169 1.85 10.14 -25.60
N THR A 170 2.34 11.01 -24.76
CA THR A 170 1.90 12.41 -24.64
C THR A 170 2.78 13.21 -23.68
N SER A 171 2.57 14.53 -23.67
CA SER A 171 3.11 15.42 -22.64
C SER A 171 1.96 15.95 -21.78
N TYR A 172 1.89 15.49 -20.53
CA TYR A 172 0.90 15.94 -19.57
C TYR A 172 1.32 17.31 -19.01
N GLN A 173 0.52 18.35 -19.29
CA GLN A 173 0.58 19.64 -18.56
C GLN A 173 -0.43 19.55 -17.42
N ALA A 174 0.06 19.36 -16.18
CA ALA A 174 -0.78 19.01 -15.04
C ALA A 174 -0.11 19.39 -13.72
N ASP A 175 -0.83 19.22 -12.62
CA ASP A 175 -0.26 19.28 -11.27
C ASP A 175 0.57 18.03 -10.95
N GLY A 176 0.36 16.96 -11.70
CA GLY A 176 1.11 15.73 -11.58
C GLY A 176 0.56 14.58 -12.42
N LEU A 177 1.18 13.41 -12.25
CA LEU A 177 0.77 12.15 -12.85
C LEU A 177 0.89 11.05 -11.80
N VAL A 178 -0.18 10.27 -11.62
CA VAL A 178 -0.20 9.09 -10.75
C VAL A 178 -0.11 7.84 -11.62
N VAL A 179 0.89 7.01 -11.37
CA VAL A 179 1.01 5.67 -11.93
C VAL A 179 0.62 4.68 -10.84
N ALA A 180 -0.50 3.99 -11.02
CA ALA A 180 -1.06 3.13 -9.99
C ALA A 180 -1.12 1.66 -10.42
N THR A 181 -0.96 0.76 -9.43
CA THR A 181 -1.26 -0.67 -9.55
C THR A 181 -2.78 -0.90 -9.47
N PRO A 182 -3.27 -2.11 -9.75
CA PRO A 182 -4.66 -2.47 -9.45
C PRO A 182 -5.02 -2.28 -7.97
N THR A 183 -4.09 -2.57 -7.04
CA THR A 183 -4.28 -2.32 -5.60
C THR A 183 -4.46 -0.84 -5.32
N GLY A 184 -3.64 0.02 -5.93
CA GLY A 184 -3.70 1.48 -5.81
C GLY A 184 -4.87 2.14 -6.55
N SER A 185 -5.63 1.37 -7.37
CA SER A 185 -6.81 1.91 -8.07
C SER A 185 -7.88 2.46 -7.13
N THR A 186 -7.87 2.03 -5.87
CA THR A 186 -8.77 2.51 -4.79
C THR A 186 -8.12 3.51 -3.84
N ALA A 187 -6.88 3.96 -4.15
CA ALA A 187 -6.12 4.95 -3.38
C ALA A 187 -6.07 6.31 -4.11
N TYR A 188 -4.92 6.91 -4.31
CA TYR A 188 -4.80 8.25 -4.91
C TYR A 188 -5.33 8.29 -6.34
N SER A 189 -5.14 7.22 -7.12
CA SER A 189 -5.68 7.11 -8.49
C SER A 189 -7.20 7.35 -8.53
N MET A 190 -7.95 6.81 -7.55
CA MET A 190 -9.41 7.01 -7.48
C MET A 190 -9.78 8.48 -7.26
N SER A 191 -9.04 9.22 -6.45
CA SER A 191 -9.31 10.64 -6.17
C SER A 191 -9.03 11.56 -7.37
N VAL A 192 -8.30 11.06 -8.37
CA VAL A 192 -8.03 11.76 -9.64
C VAL A 192 -8.74 11.09 -10.84
N ASN A 193 -9.90 10.50 -10.57
CA ASN A 193 -10.80 9.88 -11.55
C ASN A 193 -10.23 8.64 -12.27
N GLY A 194 -9.26 7.95 -11.69
CA GLY A 194 -8.80 6.65 -12.16
C GLY A 194 -9.91 5.58 -12.01
N PRO A 195 -9.98 4.59 -12.92
CA PRO A 195 -10.94 3.49 -12.81
C PRO A 195 -10.55 2.55 -11.66
N ILE A 196 -11.55 1.91 -11.05
CA ILE A 196 -11.32 0.82 -10.09
C ILE A 196 -10.99 -0.45 -10.87
N LEU A 197 -9.85 -1.06 -10.54
CA LEU A 197 -9.42 -2.34 -11.07
C LEU A 197 -9.51 -3.43 -10.00
N LEU A 198 -9.83 -4.65 -10.44
CA LEU A 198 -9.72 -5.81 -9.56
C LEU A 198 -8.24 -6.05 -9.22
N PRO A 199 -7.92 -6.38 -7.97
CA PRO A 199 -6.53 -6.55 -7.54
C PRO A 199 -5.71 -7.58 -8.31
N GLN A 200 -6.38 -8.53 -8.97
CA GLN A 200 -5.77 -9.59 -9.78
C GLN A 200 -5.48 -9.17 -11.23
N ASN A 201 -5.90 -7.97 -11.65
CA ASN A 201 -5.67 -7.49 -13.01
C ASN A 201 -4.16 -7.29 -13.25
N ARG A 202 -3.76 -7.48 -14.51
CA ARG A 202 -2.38 -7.28 -14.98
C ARG A 202 -2.27 -5.99 -15.78
N ASN A 203 -2.54 -4.86 -15.11
CA ASN A 203 -2.56 -3.55 -15.72
C ASN A 203 -2.00 -2.51 -14.77
N PHE A 204 -1.53 -1.39 -15.31
CA PHE A 204 -1.28 -0.15 -14.58
C PHE A 204 -2.24 0.94 -15.05
N ILE A 205 -2.42 1.95 -14.22
CA ILE A 205 -3.24 3.12 -14.51
C ILE A 205 -2.34 4.35 -14.51
N LEU A 206 -2.41 5.17 -15.55
CA LEU A 206 -1.83 6.50 -15.60
C LEU A 206 -2.96 7.51 -15.45
N SER A 207 -3.00 8.22 -14.32
CA SER A 207 -4.03 9.20 -13.99
C SER A 207 -3.41 10.59 -13.82
N PRO A 208 -3.67 11.56 -14.71
CA PRO A 208 -3.16 12.92 -14.56
C PRO A 208 -3.90 13.64 -13.41
N VAL A 209 -3.15 14.44 -12.66
CA VAL A 209 -3.67 15.26 -11.55
C VAL A 209 -3.96 16.66 -12.07
N ALA A 210 -5.21 17.10 -12.05
CA ALA A 210 -5.66 18.41 -12.50
C ALA A 210 -5.03 18.83 -13.87
N PRO A 211 -5.21 18.03 -14.94
CA PRO A 211 -4.61 18.34 -16.24
C PRO A 211 -5.22 19.60 -16.85
N HIS A 212 -4.40 20.39 -17.50
CA HIS A 212 -4.85 21.59 -18.22
C HIS A 212 -5.71 21.25 -19.46
N SER A 213 -5.41 20.13 -20.13
CA SER A 213 -6.16 19.67 -21.30
C SER A 213 -7.44 18.95 -20.90
N LEU A 214 -8.57 19.40 -21.46
CA LEU A 214 -9.88 18.79 -21.23
C LEU A 214 -10.06 17.41 -21.90
N ASN A 215 -9.19 17.04 -22.84
CA ASN A 215 -9.27 15.79 -23.59
C ASN A 215 -8.50 14.64 -22.94
N VAL A 216 -7.64 14.93 -21.97
CA VAL A 216 -6.86 13.89 -21.27
C VAL A 216 -7.75 13.16 -20.27
N ARG A 217 -7.62 11.85 -20.26
CA ARG A 217 -8.30 10.94 -19.31
C ARG A 217 -7.30 9.94 -18.76
N PRO A 218 -7.58 9.34 -17.60
CA PRO A 218 -6.81 8.19 -17.14
C PRO A 218 -6.78 7.08 -18.20
N ILE A 219 -5.62 6.48 -18.39
CA ILE A 219 -5.42 5.36 -19.32
C ILE A 219 -4.97 4.12 -18.56
N VAL A 220 -5.49 2.96 -18.96
CA VAL A 220 -5.09 1.65 -18.45
C VAL A 220 -4.16 1.00 -19.47
N ILE A 221 -2.99 0.54 -19.00
CA ILE A 221 -1.97 -0.10 -19.83
C ILE A 221 -1.60 -1.48 -19.26
N PRO A 222 -1.04 -2.40 -20.05
CA PRO A 222 -0.49 -3.65 -19.55
C PRO A 222 0.61 -3.44 -18.49
N ASP A 223 0.71 -4.35 -17.51
CA ASP A 223 1.68 -4.23 -16.41
C ASP A 223 3.13 -4.60 -16.79
N ASP A 224 3.33 -5.12 -17.98
CA ASP A 224 4.65 -5.42 -18.56
C ASP A 224 5.28 -4.24 -19.33
N TYR A 225 4.57 -3.11 -19.43
CA TYR A 225 5.11 -1.91 -20.07
C TYR A 225 6.09 -1.19 -19.14
N VAL A 226 7.13 -0.64 -19.77
CA VAL A 226 8.06 0.31 -19.13
C VAL A 226 7.58 1.72 -19.41
N ILE A 227 7.34 2.49 -18.35
CA ILE A 227 6.90 3.88 -18.41
C ILE A 227 8.13 4.75 -18.18
N THR A 228 8.50 5.57 -19.17
CA THR A 228 9.60 6.54 -19.06
C THR A 228 9.00 7.93 -18.91
N LEU A 229 9.42 8.66 -17.87
CA LEU A 229 8.92 10.00 -17.54
C LEU A 229 10.08 10.99 -17.50
N ASN A 230 9.97 12.10 -18.26
CA ASN A 230 10.88 13.23 -18.22
C ASN A 230 10.08 14.47 -17.79
N VAL A 231 10.54 15.16 -16.74
CA VAL A 231 9.77 16.24 -16.12
C VAL A 231 10.43 17.59 -16.38
N GLU A 232 9.63 18.55 -16.82
CA GLU A 232 9.97 19.97 -16.87
C GLU A 232 9.19 20.72 -15.79
N SER A 233 9.89 21.55 -15.02
CA SER A 233 9.33 22.38 -13.96
C SER A 233 10.02 23.74 -13.93
N ARG A 234 9.26 24.80 -13.70
CA ARG A 234 9.81 26.16 -13.57
C ARG A 234 10.69 26.34 -12.32
N THR A 235 10.47 25.52 -11.30
CA THR A 235 11.25 25.55 -10.05
C THR A 235 12.48 24.66 -10.10
N ASN A 236 12.79 24.06 -11.26
CA ASN A 236 13.88 23.10 -11.46
C ASN A 236 13.79 21.87 -10.53
N SER A 237 12.66 21.62 -9.92
CA SER A 237 12.41 20.46 -9.05
C SER A 237 10.95 20.01 -9.11
N PHE A 238 10.72 18.75 -8.71
CA PHE A 238 9.42 18.12 -8.59
C PHE A 238 9.46 17.08 -7.47
N LEU A 239 8.30 16.57 -7.06
CA LEU A 239 8.19 15.53 -6.05
C LEU A 239 7.92 14.17 -6.69
N VAL A 240 8.61 13.14 -6.21
CA VAL A 240 8.28 11.74 -6.45
C VAL A 240 7.78 11.14 -5.15
N SER A 241 6.58 10.57 -5.15
CA SER A 241 5.97 9.94 -3.97
C SER A 241 5.66 8.48 -4.24
N LEU A 242 6.14 7.58 -3.38
CA LEU A 242 5.92 6.15 -3.42
C LEU A 242 5.07 5.75 -2.20
N ASP A 243 3.78 5.46 -2.38
CA ASP A 243 2.85 5.14 -1.29
C ASP A 243 2.95 6.17 -0.13
N GLY A 244 3.02 7.47 -0.46
CA GLY A 244 3.13 8.57 0.50
C GLY A 244 4.55 8.88 1.03
N ARG A 245 5.58 8.11 0.65
CA ARG A 245 6.99 8.44 0.92
C ARG A 245 7.52 9.33 -0.19
N SER A 246 7.75 10.60 0.09
CA SER A 246 8.08 11.60 -0.92
C SER A 246 9.55 11.98 -0.89
N GLU A 247 10.12 12.20 -2.08
CA GLU A 247 11.49 12.65 -2.31
C GLU A 247 11.49 13.81 -3.33
N ASP A 248 12.29 14.84 -3.05
CA ASP A 248 12.52 15.95 -3.98
C ASP A 248 13.48 15.53 -5.10
N MET A 249 13.08 15.76 -6.36
CA MET A 249 13.88 15.41 -7.54
C MET A 249 14.19 16.64 -8.38
N PRO A 250 15.44 16.82 -8.84
CA PRO A 250 15.77 17.87 -9.82
C PRO A 250 15.25 17.49 -11.22
N VAL A 251 14.92 18.49 -12.03
CA VAL A 251 14.64 18.28 -13.46
C VAL A 251 15.85 17.75 -14.20
N GLY A 252 15.64 17.17 -15.39
CA GLY A 252 16.71 16.59 -16.21
C GLY A 252 17.05 15.13 -15.86
N ILE A 253 16.35 14.55 -14.90
CA ILE A 253 16.44 13.13 -14.56
C ILE A 253 15.33 12.38 -15.28
N SER A 254 15.71 11.32 -16.03
CA SER A 254 14.74 10.39 -16.62
C SER A 254 14.35 9.32 -15.60
N LEU A 255 13.07 9.19 -15.35
CA LEU A 255 12.50 8.19 -14.45
C LEU A 255 11.95 7.02 -15.27
N LYS A 256 12.26 5.80 -14.85
CA LYS A 256 11.67 4.57 -15.41
C LYS A 256 10.84 3.89 -14.37
N ILE A 257 9.55 3.66 -14.67
CA ILE A 257 8.61 2.92 -13.82
C ILE A 257 8.26 1.63 -14.54
N SER A 258 8.35 0.53 -13.83
CA SER A 258 8.07 -0.81 -14.35
C SER A 258 7.50 -1.71 -13.26
N LYS A 259 7.05 -2.89 -13.62
CA LYS A 259 6.67 -3.94 -12.68
C LYS A 259 7.88 -4.40 -11.87
N ALA A 260 7.69 -4.58 -10.56
CA ALA A 260 8.68 -5.23 -9.72
C ALA A 260 8.81 -6.73 -10.07
N ASN A 261 9.95 -7.31 -9.76
CA ASN A 261 10.23 -8.74 -9.96
C ASN A 261 9.75 -9.64 -8.79
N PHE A 262 9.07 -9.07 -7.83
CA PHE A 262 8.43 -9.76 -6.71
C PHE A 262 7.05 -9.14 -6.43
N ALA A 263 6.26 -9.77 -5.58
CA ALA A 263 4.92 -9.35 -5.22
C ALA A 263 4.75 -9.30 -3.70
N THR A 264 3.86 -8.45 -3.20
CA THR A 264 3.40 -8.53 -1.81
C THR A 264 2.34 -9.60 -1.70
N ARG A 265 2.54 -10.54 -0.79
CA ARG A 265 1.62 -11.65 -0.53
C ARG A 265 0.62 -11.25 0.55
N VAL A 266 -0.66 -11.23 0.20
CA VAL A 266 -1.75 -10.82 1.09
C VAL A 266 -2.62 -12.00 1.42
N ILE A 267 -2.84 -12.25 2.72
CA ILE A 267 -3.77 -13.28 3.18
C ILE A 267 -5.20 -12.76 3.07
N LYS A 268 -6.07 -13.57 2.48
CA LYS A 268 -7.50 -13.29 2.35
C LYS A 268 -8.32 -14.49 2.81
N ARG A 269 -9.41 -14.22 3.52
CA ARG A 269 -10.40 -15.24 3.89
C ARG A 269 -11.14 -15.72 2.64
N PHE A 270 -11.54 -17.00 2.59
CA PHE A 270 -12.33 -17.52 1.48
C PHE A 270 -13.70 -16.83 1.36
N ASN A 271 -14.29 -16.49 2.51
CA ASN A 271 -15.63 -15.91 2.58
C ASN A 271 -15.66 -14.37 2.47
N HIS A 272 -14.50 -13.73 2.19
CA HIS A 272 -14.39 -12.29 2.03
C HIS A 272 -13.91 -11.93 0.63
N THR A 273 -14.69 -11.12 -0.09
CA THR A 273 -14.40 -10.75 -1.48
C THR A 273 -14.11 -9.25 -1.62
N PHE A 274 -13.32 -8.87 -2.63
CA PHE A 274 -13.09 -7.48 -2.98
C PHE A 274 -14.39 -6.70 -3.24
N TYR A 275 -15.39 -7.35 -3.84
CA TYR A 275 -16.69 -6.72 -4.08
C TYR A 275 -17.46 -6.39 -2.79
N GLN A 276 -17.28 -7.22 -1.76
CA GLN A 276 -17.85 -6.97 -0.45
C GLN A 276 -17.20 -5.75 0.20
N THR A 277 -15.85 -5.70 0.23
CA THR A 277 -15.10 -4.53 0.71
C THR A 277 -15.48 -3.26 -0.06
N LEU A 278 -15.66 -3.36 -1.39
CA LEU A 278 -16.06 -2.22 -2.23
C LEU A 278 -17.43 -1.65 -1.81
N ARG A 279 -18.42 -2.52 -1.61
CA ARG A 279 -19.77 -2.11 -1.14
C ARG A 279 -19.72 -1.51 0.26
N GLU A 280 -19.05 -2.18 1.19
CA GLU A 280 -19.01 -1.76 2.60
C GLU A 280 -18.22 -0.44 2.78
N LYS A 281 -17.10 -0.28 2.10
CA LYS A 281 -16.23 0.88 2.25
C LYS A 281 -16.68 2.10 1.45
N LEU A 282 -17.13 1.91 0.21
CA LEU A 282 -17.54 3.01 -0.69
C LEU A 282 -19.05 3.18 -0.77
N MET A 283 -19.85 2.36 -0.07
CA MET A 283 -21.31 2.32 -0.21
C MET A 283 -21.71 2.14 -1.69
N TRP A 284 -20.95 1.32 -2.41
CA TRP A 284 -21.10 1.14 -3.87
C TRP A 284 -22.47 0.60 -4.23
N GLY A 285 -23.22 1.40 -5.00
CA GLY A 285 -24.58 1.05 -5.41
C GLY A 285 -25.65 1.27 -4.35
N ALA A 286 -25.33 1.84 -3.19
CA ALA A 286 -26.34 2.19 -2.20
C ALA A 286 -27.18 3.39 -2.68
N ASP A 287 -28.49 3.23 -2.74
CA ASP A 287 -29.42 4.34 -2.97
C ASP A 287 -29.80 4.97 -1.62
N HIS A 288 -29.40 6.21 -1.40
CA HIS A 288 -29.73 6.96 -0.18
C HIS A 288 -31.21 7.38 -0.10
N ARG A 289 -32.04 6.97 -1.08
CA ARG A 289 -33.46 7.29 -1.16
C ARG A 289 -34.38 6.15 -0.68
N SER A 290 -33.81 5.04 -0.21
CA SER A 290 -34.56 3.91 0.36
C SER A 290 -34.37 3.82 1.85
#